data_ace55c28ece3bbd3ce44525f72dfb5a8
#
_entry.id   ace55c28ece3bbd3ce44525f72dfb5a8
#
_cell.length_a   1.000
_cell.length_b   1.000
_cell.length_c   1.000
_cell.angle_alpha   90.00
_cell.angle_beta   90.00
_cell.angle_gamma   90.00
#
_symmetry.space_group_name_H-M   'P 1'
#
loop_
_entity.id
_entity.type
_entity.pdbx_description
1 polymer ?
#
loop_
_entity_poly.entity_id
_entity_poly.type
_entity_poly.pdbx_seq_one_letter_code
_entity_poly.pdbx_strand_id
1 'polypeptide(L)'
;MAWGLLIFVVLIVIAGITSIARDMASITPPAAPLPLNASISAGQQFMLYRNAVIAYATDNNITALTTAPLGALQPYLANNSFGTLPENAQNVIVPNKTNITICVWMPAPGGTFSQLEQQLGNDMTIGLVTRRGSWSQPGPYGVTSPIPSACLQNEPATGDLLSVVEIGN
;
A
#
# COMPACT_ATOMS: atom_id res chain seq x y z
N MET A 1 33.15 -50.50 29.68
CA MET A 1 31.99 -49.60 29.81
C MET A 1 32.16 -48.24 29.11
N ALA A 2 33.38 -47.74 28.90
CA ALA A 2 33.60 -46.42 28.28
C ALA A 2 33.19 -46.31 26.79
N TRP A 3 33.27 -47.37 26.03
CA TRP A 3 32.96 -47.36 24.59
C TRP A 3 31.46 -47.20 24.28
N GLY A 4 30.59 -47.76 25.12
CA GLY A 4 29.13 -47.59 24.95
C GLY A 4 28.64 -46.17 25.12
N LEU A 5 29.27 -45.44 26.04
CA LEU A 5 28.91 -44.05 26.32
C LEU A 5 29.32 -43.12 25.17
N LEU A 6 30.46 -43.39 24.52
CA LEU A 6 30.96 -42.62 23.39
C LEU A 6 30.05 -42.78 22.15
N ILE A 7 29.60 -44.02 21.88
CA ILE A 7 28.66 -44.31 20.78
C ILE A 7 27.32 -43.60 21.02
N PHE A 8 26.82 -43.56 22.26
CA PHE A 8 25.57 -42.95 22.59
C PHE A 8 25.61 -41.41 22.42
N VAL A 9 26.72 -40.77 22.79
CA VAL A 9 26.92 -39.33 22.60
C VAL A 9 26.98 -38.97 21.11
N VAL A 10 27.67 -39.77 20.29
CA VAL A 10 27.77 -39.54 18.85
C VAL A 10 26.39 -39.66 18.18
N LEU A 11 25.57 -40.66 18.58
CA LEU A 11 24.22 -40.83 18.05
C LEU A 11 23.29 -39.64 18.40
N ILE A 12 23.39 -39.05 19.61
CA ILE A 12 22.61 -37.88 20.01
C ILE A 12 23.01 -36.67 19.19
N VAL A 13 24.30 -36.46 18.95
CA VAL A 13 24.79 -35.33 18.14
C VAL A 13 24.32 -35.45 16.68
N ILE A 14 24.39 -36.64 16.10
CA ILE A 14 23.92 -36.87 14.72
C ILE A 14 22.40 -36.66 14.62
N ALA A 15 21.60 -37.13 15.59
CA ALA A 15 20.17 -36.92 15.62
C ALA A 15 19.80 -35.42 15.79
N GLY A 16 20.56 -34.67 16.58
CA GLY A 16 20.38 -33.25 16.78
C GLY A 16 20.66 -32.46 15.48
N ILE A 17 21.72 -32.78 14.76
CA ILE A 17 22.07 -32.11 13.49
C ILE A 17 21.03 -32.40 12.41
N THR A 18 20.49 -33.60 12.33
CA THR A 18 19.48 -33.95 11.33
C THR A 18 18.12 -33.29 11.59
N SER A 19 17.76 -33.02 12.85
CA SER A 19 16.52 -32.28 13.18
C SER A 19 16.64 -30.81 12.79
N ILE A 20 17.76 -30.16 13.05
CA ILE A 20 18.02 -28.78 12.65
C ILE A 20 18.01 -28.62 11.13
N ALA A 21 18.58 -29.57 10.39
CA ALA A 21 18.56 -29.55 8.94
C ALA A 21 17.15 -29.74 8.34
N ARG A 22 16.26 -30.48 9.01
CA ARG A 22 14.87 -30.64 8.59
C ARG A 22 14.03 -29.39 8.86
N ASP A 23 14.24 -28.72 9.98
CA ASP A 23 13.55 -27.46 10.28
C ASP A 23 13.98 -26.34 9.33
N MET A 24 15.26 -26.32 8.89
CA MET A 24 15.72 -25.37 7.87
C MET A 24 15.15 -25.66 6.47
N ALA A 25 14.88 -26.92 6.14
CA ALA A 25 14.30 -27.29 4.84
C ALA A 25 12.79 -27.01 4.74
N SER A 26 12.11 -26.83 5.86
CA SER A 26 10.68 -26.48 5.92
C SER A 26 10.42 -24.97 5.93
N ILE A 27 11.46 -24.15 6.02
CA ILE A 27 11.34 -22.71 5.78
C ILE A 27 11.15 -22.55 4.28
N THR A 28 9.90 -22.50 3.84
CA THR A 28 9.57 -21.99 2.51
C THR A 28 10.29 -20.67 2.37
N PRO A 29 11.20 -20.48 1.41
CA PRO A 29 11.85 -19.19 1.23
C PRO A 29 10.70 -18.17 1.12
N PRO A 30 10.73 -17.09 1.88
CA PRO A 30 9.73 -16.04 1.72
C PRO A 30 9.68 -15.74 0.23
N ALA A 31 8.44 -15.69 -0.32
CA ALA A 31 8.23 -15.41 -1.74
C ALA A 31 9.21 -14.30 -2.13
N ALA A 32 10.01 -14.54 -3.17
CA ALA A 32 11.13 -13.68 -3.53
C ALA A 32 10.70 -12.23 -3.38
N PRO A 33 11.38 -11.41 -2.58
CA PRO A 33 10.95 -10.03 -2.38
C PRO A 33 10.82 -9.41 -3.77
N LEU A 34 9.63 -8.88 -4.05
CA LEU A 34 9.40 -8.12 -5.29
C LEU A 34 10.57 -7.16 -5.43
N PRO A 35 11.14 -7.02 -6.64
CA PRO A 35 12.30 -6.16 -6.82
C PRO A 35 11.98 -4.80 -6.20
N LEU A 36 12.81 -4.39 -5.25
CA LEU A 36 12.64 -3.17 -4.45
C LEU A 36 12.29 -1.96 -5.34
N ASN A 37 12.84 -1.94 -6.55
CA ASN A 37 12.62 -0.89 -7.54
C ASN A 37 11.18 -0.85 -8.09
N ALA A 38 10.49 -1.98 -8.24
CA ALA A 38 9.13 -2.00 -8.76
C ALA A 38 8.11 -1.49 -7.72
N SER A 39 8.29 -1.82 -6.46
CA SER A 39 7.39 -1.37 -5.40
C SER A 39 7.61 0.11 -5.03
N ILE A 40 8.85 0.60 -5.06
CA ILE A 40 9.14 2.04 -4.93
C ILE A 40 8.49 2.80 -6.09
N SER A 41 8.64 2.30 -7.32
CA SER A 41 8.01 2.89 -8.49
C SER A 41 6.48 2.96 -8.36
N ALA A 42 5.83 1.90 -7.91
CA ALA A 42 4.37 1.90 -7.71
C ALA A 42 3.92 2.92 -6.64
N GLY A 43 4.65 3.01 -5.53
CA GLY A 43 4.37 3.99 -4.50
C GLY A 43 4.53 5.43 -5.00
N GLN A 44 5.60 5.70 -5.74
CA GLN A 44 5.84 7.02 -6.35
C GLN A 44 4.74 7.37 -7.37
N GLN A 45 4.34 6.41 -8.22
CA GLN A 45 3.25 6.60 -9.17
C GLN A 45 1.93 6.91 -8.46
N PHE A 46 1.65 6.22 -7.36
CA PHE A 46 0.47 6.52 -6.53
C PHE A 46 0.49 7.95 -6.00
N MET A 47 1.63 8.38 -5.45
CA MET A 47 1.78 9.75 -4.93
C MET A 47 1.64 10.82 -6.01
N LEU A 48 2.20 10.59 -7.18
CA LEU A 48 2.07 11.49 -8.32
C LEU A 48 0.60 11.61 -8.76
N TYR A 49 -0.07 10.48 -8.91
CA TYR A 49 -1.48 10.45 -9.27
C TYR A 49 -2.35 11.16 -8.23
N ARG A 50 -2.18 10.83 -6.94
CA ARG A 50 -2.86 11.49 -5.82
C ARG A 50 -2.70 13.01 -5.88
N ASN A 51 -1.47 13.48 -6.00
CA ASN A 51 -1.17 14.92 -6.02
C ASN A 51 -1.77 15.62 -7.24
N ALA A 52 -1.79 14.96 -8.40
CA ALA A 52 -2.44 15.48 -9.59
C ALA A 52 -3.96 15.60 -9.41
N VAL A 53 -4.61 14.62 -8.77
CA VAL A 53 -6.05 14.67 -8.46
C VAL A 53 -6.37 15.80 -7.46
N ILE A 54 -5.53 15.98 -6.44
CA ILE A 54 -5.68 17.06 -5.46
C ILE A 54 -5.55 18.42 -6.17
N ALA A 55 -4.52 18.61 -6.99
CA ALA A 55 -4.32 19.85 -7.73
C ALA A 55 -5.49 20.12 -8.69
N TYR A 56 -5.95 19.10 -9.41
CA TYR A 56 -7.14 19.21 -10.26
C TYR A 56 -8.36 19.66 -9.48
N ALA A 57 -8.61 19.06 -8.30
CA ALA A 57 -9.76 19.42 -7.47
C ALA A 57 -9.66 20.84 -6.90
N THR A 58 -8.45 21.31 -6.63
CA THR A 58 -8.19 22.67 -6.12
C THR A 58 -8.42 23.73 -7.20
N ASP A 59 -7.97 23.45 -8.44
CA ASP A 59 -8.04 24.41 -9.54
C ASP A 59 -9.41 24.46 -10.23
N ASN A 60 -10.20 23.41 -10.09
CA ASN A 60 -11.51 23.31 -10.70
C ASN A 60 -12.59 23.43 -9.62
N ASN A 61 -13.48 24.37 -9.75
CA ASN A 61 -14.58 24.58 -8.81
C ASN A 61 -15.56 23.38 -8.83
N ILE A 62 -15.24 22.35 -8.06
CA ILE A 62 -15.99 21.08 -8.03
C ILE A 62 -17.28 21.28 -7.22
N THR A 63 -18.41 21.31 -7.88
CA THR A 63 -19.74 21.53 -7.26
C THR A 63 -20.60 20.26 -7.21
N ALA A 64 -20.19 19.21 -7.91
CA ALA A 64 -20.91 17.93 -7.95
C ALA A 64 -19.90 16.77 -7.85
N LEU A 65 -20.38 15.62 -7.40
CA LEU A 65 -19.59 14.39 -7.39
C LEU A 65 -19.05 14.12 -8.79
N THR A 66 -17.72 13.94 -8.87
CA THR A 66 -17.04 13.71 -10.14
C THR A 66 -15.82 12.82 -9.99
N THR A 67 -15.27 12.39 -11.11
CA THR A 67 -13.96 11.74 -11.22
C THR A 67 -13.09 12.58 -12.14
N ALA A 68 -11.81 12.76 -11.80
CA ALA A 68 -10.85 13.41 -12.70
C ALA A 68 -10.38 12.38 -13.75
N PRO A 69 -10.69 12.56 -15.05
CA PRO A 69 -10.22 11.66 -16.08
C PRO A 69 -8.71 11.81 -16.29
N LEU A 70 -8.01 10.73 -16.66
CA LEU A 70 -6.54 10.73 -16.85
C LEU A 70 -6.05 11.86 -17.76
N GLY A 71 -6.80 12.16 -18.83
CA GLY A 71 -6.45 13.26 -19.75
C GLY A 71 -6.47 14.63 -19.10
N ALA A 72 -7.37 14.87 -18.13
CA ALA A 72 -7.44 16.13 -17.40
C ALA A 72 -6.35 16.26 -16.32
N LEU A 73 -5.72 15.18 -15.93
CA LEU A 73 -4.63 15.17 -14.95
C LEU A 73 -3.26 15.46 -15.60
N GLN A 74 -3.13 15.32 -16.91
CA GLN A 74 -1.87 15.54 -17.65
C GLN A 74 -1.19 16.90 -17.36
N PRO A 75 -1.90 18.03 -17.30
CA PRO A 75 -1.28 19.33 -17.01
C PRO A 75 -0.62 19.38 -15.62
N TYR A 76 -1.13 18.62 -14.67
CA TYR A 76 -0.63 18.57 -13.28
C TYR A 76 0.58 17.66 -13.11
N LEU A 77 0.97 16.93 -14.16
CA LEU A 77 2.11 16.01 -14.18
C LEU A 77 3.33 16.56 -14.94
N ALA A 78 3.17 17.69 -15.64
CA ALA A 78 4.06 18.19 -16.67
C ALA A 78 5.52 18.43 -16.25
N ASN A 79 5.83 18.46 -14.97
CA ASN A 79 7.20 18.68 -14.47
C ASN A 79 7.84 17.43 -13.84
N ASN A 80 7.16 16.29 -13.88
CA ASN A 80 7.65 15.07 -13.25
C ASN A 80 8.07 14.07 -14.32
N SER A 81 9.37 13.88 -14.47
CA SER A 81 10.03 12.92 -15.38
C SER A 81 9.75 11.44 -15.02
N PHE A 82 8.82 11.16 -14.10
CA PHE A 82 8.53 9.85 -13.59
C PHE A 82 7.31 9.23 -14.28
N GLY A 83 7.49 8.79 -15.50
CA GLY A 83 6.68 7.73 -16.07
C GLY A 83 5.20 8.04 -16.33
N THR A 84 4.53 7.05 -16.79
CA THR A 84 3.09 7.03 -17.09
C THR A 84 2.28 6.94 -15.80
N LEU A 85 1.12 7.60 -15.75
CA LEU A 85 0.13 7.40 -14.69
C LEU A 85 -0.26 5.93 -14.59
N PRO A 86 -0.52 5.43 -13.39
CA PRO A 86 -0.95 4.04 -13.22
C PRO A 86 -2.33 3.84 -13.88
N GLU A 87 -2.40 2.94 -14.85
CA GLU A 87 -3.62 2.69 -15.64
C GLU A 87 -4.81 2.22 -14.80
N ASN A 88 -4.54 1.57 -13.67
CA ASN A 88 -5.57 1.03 -12.76
C ASN A 88 -5.88 1.94 -11.57
N ALA A 89 -5.33 3.14 -11.51
CA ALA A 89 -5.66 4.09 -10.48
C ALA A 89 -7.03 4.70 -10.72
N GLN A 90 -7.77 4.86 -9.64
CA GLN A 90 -9.11 5.43 -9.66
C GLN A 90 -9.20 6.59 -8.65
N ASN A 91 -10.15 7.47 -8.88
CA ASN A 91 -10.42 8.56 -7.97
C ASN A 91 -11.91 8.90 -7.93
N VAL A 92 -12.31 9.52 -6.85
CA VAL A 92 -13.61 10.19 -6.74
C VAL A 92 -13.44 11.48 -5.93
N ILE A 93 -14.07 12.54 -6.37
CA ILE A 93 -14.03 13.85 -5.75
C ILE A 93 -15.46 14.20 -5.35
N VAL A 94 -15.69 14.41 -4.06
CA VAL A 94 -17.01 14.62 -3.48
C VAL A 94 -17.06 15.97 -2.78
N PRO A 95 -17.73 16.97 -3.36
CA PRO A 95 -17.92 18.25 -2.70
C PRO A 95 -18.92 18.13 -1.54
N ASN A 96 -18.57 18.74 -0.44
CA ASN A 96 -19.42 18.98 0.71
C ASN A 96 -19.65 20.48 0.87
N LYS A 97 -20.45 20.88 1.85
CA LYS A 97 -20.76 22.32 2.06
C LYS A 97 -19.54 23.18 2.37
N THR A 98 -18.55 22.62 3.05
CA THR A 98 -17.38 23.33 3.58
C THR A 98 -16.04 22.77 3.12
N ASN A 99 -16.03 21.59 2.51
CA ASN A 99 -14.83 20.91 2.11
C ASN A 99 -15.07 20.03 0.86
N ILE A 100 -14.00 19.59 0.25
CA ILE A 100 -14.02 18.59 -0.80
C ILE A 100 -13.30 17.36 -0.27
N THR A 101 -13.95 16.20 -0.29
CA THR A 101 -13.32 14.91 0.03
C THR A 101 -12.81 14.28 -1.26
N ILE A 102 -11.53 13.98 -1.29
CA ILE A 102 -10.84 13.37 -2.42
C ILE A 102 -10.40 11.96 -2.01
N CYS A 103 -10.89 10.97 -2.73
CA CYS A 103 -10.50 9.57 -2.55
C CYS A 103 -9.75 9.10 -3.79
N VAL A 104 -8.57 8.53 -3.59
CA VAL A 104 -7.73 7.99 -4.65
C VAL A 104 -7.30 6.59 -4.24
N TRP A 105 -7.41 5.62 -5.15
CA TRP A 105 -6.95 4.26 -4.87
C TRP A 105 -6.37 3.59 -6.11
N MET A 106 -5.51 2.60 -5.87
CA MET A 106 -4.96 1.74 -6.91
C MET A 106 -4.54 0.39 -6.34
N PRO A 107 -4.57 -0.68 -7.13
CA PRO A 107 -3.98 -1.96 -6.75
C PRO A 107 -2.50 -1.79 -6.39
N ALA A 108 -2.10 -2.34 -5.25
CA ALA A 108 -0.73 -2.26 -4.77
C ALA A 108 -0.01 -3.60 -4.90
N PRO A 109 1.16 -3.67 -5.56
CA PRO A 109 2.05 -4.81 -5.42
C PRO A 109 2.41 -5.06 -3.95
N GLY A 110 2.57 -6.33 -3.56
CA GLY A 110 2.91 -6.68 -2.18
C GLY A 110 4.15 -5.92 -1.69
N GLY A 111 4.08 -5.40 -0.48
CA GLY A 111 5.18 -4.62 0.13
C GLY A 111 5.19 -3.13 -0.22
N THR A 112 4.42 -2.66 -1.19
CA THR A 112 4.36 -1.23 -1.56
C THR A 112 3.94 -0.35 -0.39
N PHE A 113 2.94 -0.77 0.38
CA PHE A 113 2.44 0.00 1.51
C PHE A 113 3.51 0.18 2.60
N SER A 114 4.22 -0.88 2.99
CA SER A 114 5.27 -0.80 4.01
C SER A 114 6.43 0.12 3.58
N GLN A 115 6.73 0.19 2.29
CA GLN A 115 7.77 1.09 1.77
C GLN A 115 7.28 2.54 1.74
N LEU A 116 6.03 2.78 1.35
CA LEU A 116 5.42 4.10 1.44
C LEU A 116 5.35 4.58 2.89
N GLU A 117 4.96 3.74 3.82
CA GLU A 117 4.93 4.04 5.24
C GLU A 117 6.29 4.52 5.77
N GLN A 118 7.38 3.86 5.35
CA GLN A 118 8.73 4.28 5.69
C GLN A 118 9.13 5.64 5.07
N GLN A 119 8.65 5.95 3.87
CA GLN A 119 8.97 7.19 3.15
C GLN A 119 8.14 8.39 3.61
N LEU A 120 6.86 8.16 3.89
CA LEU A 120 5.89 9.21 4.21
C LEU A 120 5.75 9.44 5.71
N GLY A 121 6.41 8.63 6.53
CA GLY A 121 6.28 8.69 7.98
C GLY A 121 4.83 8.35 8.40
N ASN A 122 4.23 9.24 9.19
CA ASN A 122 2.89 9.02 9.72
C ASN A 122 1.82 9.78 8.91
N ASP A 123 1.88 9.80 7.57
CA ASP A 123 0.82 10.39 6.76
C ASP A 123 -0.47 9.56 6.88
N MET A 124 -1.35 9.99 7.78
CA MET A 124 -2.62 9.33 8.08
C MET A 124 -3.64 9.42 6.94
N THR A 125 -3.33 10.14 5.87
CA THR A 125 -4.21 10.25 4.69
C THR A 125 -4.03 9.10 3.70
N ILE A 126 -3.06 8.21 3.94
CA ILE A 126 -2.76 7.05 3.10
C ILE A 126 -2.87 5.78 3.93
N GLY A 127 -3.40 4.72 3.35
CA GLY A 127 -3.51 3.44 4.00
C GLY A 127 -3.73 2.29 3.02
N LEU A 128 -3.93 1.10 3.57
CA LEU A 128 -4.22 -0.11 2.83
C LEU A 128 -5.66 -0.56 3.10
N VAL A 129 -6.41 -0.87 2.06
CA VAL A 129 -7.74 -1.48 2.21
C VAL A 129 -7.57 -2.91 2.71
N THR A 130 -8.02 -3.16 3.95
CA THR A 130 -7.85 -4.46 4.63
C THR A 130 -9.04 -5.37 4.43
N ARG A 131 -10.23 -4.79 4.27
CA ARG A 131 -11.49 -5.49 3.96
C ARG A 131 -12.48 -4.50 3.37
N ARG A 132 -13.56 -5.03 2.81
CA ARG A 132 -14.63 -4.21 2.26
C ARG A 132 -15.07 -3.11 3.24
N GLY A 133 -15.01 -1.86 2.80
CA GLY A 133 -15.42 -0.69 3.60
C GLY A 133 -14.51 -0.32 4.75
N SER A 134 -13.30 -0.91 4.85
CA SER A 134 -12.34 -0.60 5.93
C SER A 134 -10.91 -0.54 5.41
N TRP A 135 -10.14 0.37 5.93
CA TRP A 135 -8.74 0.55 5.60
C TRP A 135 -7.87 0.70 6.85
N SER A 136 -6.60 0.32 6.76
CA SER A 136 -5.60 0.48 7.80
C SER A 136 -4.69 1.64 7.45
N GLN A 137 -4.57 2.58 8.37
CA GLN A 137 -3.66 3.72 8.28
C GLN A 137 -2.27 3.35 8.84
N PRO A 138 -1.19 4.08 8.45
CA PRO A 138 0.16 3.86 8.96
C PRO A 138 0.22 4.06 10.47
N GLY A 139 1.16 3.37 11.11
CA GLY A 139 1.49 3.57 12.50
C GLY A 139 1.69 2.27 13.27
N PRO A 140 2.36 2.32 14.42
CA PRO A 140 2.76 1.14 15.18
C PRO A 140 1.59 0.28 15.69
N TYR A 141 0.37 0.81 15.63
CA TYR A 141 -0.84 0.13 16.09
C TYR A 141 -1.88 -0.13 15.01
N GLY A 142 -1.58 0.22 13.75
CA GLY A 142 -2.44 -0.08 12.60
C GLY A 142 -3.90 0.31 12.83
N VAL A 143 -4.19 1.60 12.97
CA VAL A 143 -5.57 2.06 13.19
C VAL A 143 -6.42 1.68 11.98
N THR A 144 -7.42 0.82 12.20
CA THR A 144 -8.40 0.49 11.18
C THR A 144 -9.58 1.44 11.28
N SER A 145 -9.86 2.14 10.19
CA SER A 145 -10.96 3.09 10.08
C SER A 145 -11.95 2.66 9.01
N PRO A 146 -13.21 3.05 9.10
CA PRO A 146 -14.14 2.87 7.99
C PRO A 146 -13.72 3.76 6.81
N ILE A 147 -13.88 3.26 5.59
CA ILE A 147 -13.73 4.07 4.39
C ILE A 147 -14.91 5.04 4.34
N PRO A 148 -14.69 6.34 4.13
CA PRO A 148 -15.78 7.29 3.98
C PRO A 148 -16.79 6.85 2.93
N SER A 149 -18.08 6.98 3.21
CA SER A 149 -19.14 6.54 2.29
C SER A 149 -19.04 7.22 0.91
N ALA A 150 -18.50 8.42 0.87
CA ALA A 150 -18.18 9.14 -0.35
C ALA A 150 -17.22 8.37 -1.28
N CYS A 151 -16.26 7.62 -0.72
CA CYS A 151 -15.26 6.84 -1.45
C CYS A 151 -15.79 5.46 -1.93
N LEU A 152 -16.98 5.05 -1.48
CA LEU A 152 -17.49 3.69 -1.75
C LEU A 152 -18.23 3.56 -3.08
N GLN A 153 -18.39 4.62 -3.86
CA GLN A 153 -19.15 4.58 -5.13
C GLN A 153 -18.49 3.71 -6.21
N ASN A 154 -17.14 3.65 -6.21
CA ASN A 154 -16.36 2.70 -7.02
C ASN A 154 -15.46 1.94 -6.05
N GLU A 155 -16.02 1.07 -5.28
CA GLU A 155 -15.47 0.47 -4.07
C GLU A 155 -14.01 -0.01 -4.23
N PRO A 156 -13.05 0.57 -3.46
CA PRO A 156 -11.67 0.08 -3.44
C PRO A 156 -11.63 -1.39 -3.00
N ALA A 157 -10.84 -2.19 -3.68
CA ALA A 157 -10.69 -3.61 -3.38
C ALA A 157 -9.73 -3.84 -2.19
N THR A 158 -9.89 -4.96 -1.51
CA THR A 158 -8.93 -5.39 -0.49
C THR A 158 -7.53 -5.53 -1.12
N GLY A 159 -6.53 -4.91 -0.51
CA GLY A 159 -5.17 -4.85 -1.02
C GLY A 159 -4.85 -3.58 -1.82
N ASP A 160 -5.84 -2.71 -2.10
CA ASP A 160 -5.57 -1.43 -2.73
C ASP A 160 -4.91 -0.45 -1.76
N LEU A 161 -3.99 0.35 -2.27
CA LEU A 161 -3.61 1.61 -1.62
C LEU A 161 -4.81 2.55 -1.70
N LEU A 162 -5.12 3.22 -0.60
CA LEU A 162 -6.17 4.23 -0.53
C LEU A 162 -5.60 5.50 0.07
N SER A 163 -5.92 6.63 -0.52
CA SER A 163 -5.72 7.94 0.09
C SER A 163 -7.05 8.66 0.20
N VAL A 164 -7.29 9.24 1.37
CA VAL A 164 -8.44 10.10 1.65
C VAL A 164 -7.94 11.45 2.13
N VAL A 165 -8.27 12.50 1.40
CA VAL A 165 -7.86 13.87 1.70
C VAL A 165 -9.09 14.76 1.74
N GLU A 166 -9.14 15.65 2.71
CA GLU A 166 -10.14 16.72 2.78
C GLU A 166 -9.46 18.06 2.59
N ILE A 167 -9.94 18.84 1.64
CA ILE A 167 -9.50 20.22 1.40
C ILE A 167 -10.66 21.17 1.65
N GLY A 168 -10.39 22.30 2.32
CA GLY A 168 -11.37 23.36 2.52
C GLY A 168 -11.74 24.04 1.19
N ASN A 169 -13.01 24.43 1.06
CA ASN A 169 -13.49 25.29 -0.04
C ASN A 169 -13.14 26.74 0.20
#